data_8b3ff3d085353c541aadf3f1cebe81b5
#
_entry.id   8b3ff3d085353c541aadf3f1cebe81b5
#
_cell.length_a   1.000
_cell.length_b   1.000
_cell.length_c   1.000
_cell.angle_alpha   90.00
_cell.angle_beta   90.00
_cell.angle_gamma   90.00
#
_symmetry.space_group_name_H-M   'P 1'
#
loop_
_entity.id
_entity.type
_entity.pdbx_description
1 polymer ?
#
loop_
_entity_poly.entity_id
_entity_poly.type
_entity_poly.pdbx_seq_one_letter_code
_entity_poly.pdbx_strand_id
1 'polypeptide(L)'
;MIEIGLGHYLTLAAIIFTIGIIGIFLNRKNVIIILMSIELILLAVNINLVSFSIYLQNLVGQVFTMFILTVAAAEAAVGLAIIVIYYKNKGSINVEQISSLQG
;
A
#
# COMPACT_ATOMS: atom_id res chain seq x y z
N MET A 1 -12.35 14.53 27.76
CA MET A 1 -11.33 14.47 26.70
C MET A 1 -11.13 13.03 26.27
N ILE A 2 -11.05 12.78 24.99
CA ILE A 2 -10.85 11.42 24.49
C ILE A 2 -9.35 11.11 24.49
N GLU A 3 -8.97 10.05 25.17
CA GLU A 3 -7.59 9.59 25.10
C GLU A 3 -7.39 8.70 23.89
N ILE A 4 -6.32 8.97 23.15
CA ILE A 4 -5.95 8.18 21.99
C ILE A 4 -5.04 7.06 22.47
N GLY A 5 -5.49 5.83 22.30
CA GLY A 5 -4.74 4.65 22.71
C GLY A 5 -4.56 3.65 21.59
N LEU A 6 -4.07 2.47 21.93
CA LEU A 6 -3.80 1.40 20.97
C LEU A 6 -5.02 1.09 20.11
N GLY A 7 -6.21 1.01 20.71
CA GLY A 7 -7.43 0.69 19.97
C GLY A 7 -7.75 1.68 18.87
N HIS A 8 -7.44 2.95 19.08
CA HIS A 8 -7.65 3.97 18.04
C HIS A 8 -6.74 3.73 16.82
N TYR A 9 -5.47 3.42 17.06
CA TYR A 9 -4.52 3.17 15.98
C TYR A 9 -4.86 1.87 15.23
N LEU A 10 -5.24 0.83 15.95
CA LEU A 10 -5.64 -0.43 15.32
C LEU A 10 -6.91 -0.26 14.49
N THR A 11 -7.85 0.55 14.95
CA THR A 11 -9.06 0.85 14.20
C THR A 11 -8.71 1.62 12.91
N LEU A 12 -7.85 2.62 13.02
CA LEU A 12 -7.39 3.36 11.84
C LEU A 12 -6.73 2.42 10.83
N ALA A 13 -5.84 1.55 11.31
CA ALA A 13 -5.16 0.60 10.44
C ALA A 13 -6.17 -0.35 9.76
N ALA A 14 -7.17 -0.83 10.49
CA ALA A 14 -8.20 -1.70 9.93
C ALA A 14 -9.00 -0.99 8.83
N ILE A 15 -9.32 0.29 9.03
CA ILE A 15 -10.04 1.09 8.03
C ILE A 15 -9.18 1.26 6.78
N ILE A 16 -7.91 1.63 6.94
CA ILE A 16 -6.99 1.82 5.81
C ILE A 16 -6.79 0.51 5.07
N PHE A 17 -6.61 -0.60 5.79
CA PHE A 17 -6.46 -1.92 5.19
C PHE A 17 -7.68 -2.28 4.36
N THR A 18 -8.86 -2.06 4.90
CA THR A 18 -10.12 -2.34 4.21
C THR A 18 -10.26 -1.51 2.94
N ILE A 19 -9.92 -0.22 3.02
CA ILE A 19 -9.95 0.67 1.84
C ILE A 19 -8.99 0.14 0.77
N GLY A 20 -7.80 -0.30 1.16
CA GLY A 20 -6.84 -0.88 0.24
C GLY A 20 -7.37 -2.13 -0.45
N ILE A 21 -7.97 -3.05 0.30
CA ILE A 21 -8.56 -4.27 -0.26
C ILE A 21 -9.69 -3.92 -1.22
N ILE A 22 -10.58 -3.03 -0.82
CA ILE A 22 -11.70 -2.62 -1.68
C ILE A 22 -11.18 -1.96 -2.95
N GLY A 23 -10.13 -1.13 -2.83
CA GLY A 23 -9.53 -0.47 -3.98
C GLY A 23 -9.04 -1.46 -5.02
N ILE A 24 -8.41 -2.56 -4.59
CA ILE A 24 -7.94 -3.60 -5.50
C ILE A 24 -9.13 -4.25 -6.22
N PHE A 25 -10.16 -4.64 -5.47
CA PHE A 25 -11.31 -5.36 -6.05
C PHE A 25 -12.12 -4.49 -7.00
N LEU A 26 -12.32 -3.21 -6.66
CA LEU A 26 -13.16 -2.32 -7.48
C LEU A 26 -12.43 -1.76 -8.69
N ASN A 27 -11.09 -1.66 -8.64
CA ASN A 27 -10.31 -0.96 -9.65
C ASN A 27 -9.18 -1.81 -10.23
N ARG A 28 -9.39 -3.10 -10.32
CA ARG A 28 -8.34 -4.05 -10.74
C ARG A 28 -7.88 -3.88 -12.20
N LYS A 29 -8.53 -3.03 -12.96
CA LYS A 29 -8.12 -2.72 -14.33
C LYS A 29 -7.23 -1.47 -14.42
N ASN A 30 -7.03 -0.77 -13.32
CA ASN A 30 -6.20 0.42 -13.27
C ASN A 30 -4.94 0.14 -12.46
N VAL A 31 -3.81 0.08 -13.14
CA VAL A 31 -2.52 -0.28 -12.52
C VAL A 31 -2.12 0.70 -11.43
N ILE A 32 -2.35 2.00 -11.65
CA ILE A 32 -2.00 3.02 -10.65
C ILE A 32 -2.81 2.82 -9.38
N ILE A 33 -4.12 2.58 -9.51
CA ILE A 33 -4.98 2.39 -8.34
C ILE A 33 -4.61 1.10 -7.61
N ILE A 34 -4.28 0.03 -8.33
CA ILE A 34 -3.82 -1.21 -7.71
C ILE A 34 -2.54 -0.95 -6.91
N LEU A 35 -1.57 -0.24 -7.49
CA LEU A 35 -0.33 0.08 -6.81
C LEU A 35 -0.59 0.92 -5.55
N MET A 36 -1.43 1.95 -5.66
CA MET A 36 -1.78 2.78 -4.51
C MET A 36 -2.51 1.98 -3.43
N SER A 37 -3.37 1.04 -3.83
CA SER A 37 -4.10 0.19 -2.89
C SER A 37 -3.15 -0.74 -2.13
N ILE A 38 -2.16 -1.30 -2.81
CA ILE A 38 -1.13 -2.11 -2.15
C ILE A 38 -0.36 -1.26 -1.14
N GLU A 39 -0.02 -0.02 -1.50
CA GLU A 39 0.67 0.88 -0.59
C GLU A 39 -0.17 1.20 0.65
N LEU A 40 -1.49 1.35 0.49
CA LEU A 40 -2.37 1.54 1.64
C LEU A 40 -2.38 0.33 2.56
N ILE A 41 -2.38 -0.88 2.00
CA ILE A 41 -2.33 -2.11 2.78
C ILE A 41 -1.03 -2.18 3.57
N LEU A 42 0.09 -1.85 2.94
CA LEU A 42 1.39 -1.82 3.61
C LEU A 42 1.44 -0.76 4.71
N LEU A 43 0.86 0.41 4.45
CA LEU A 43 0.74 1.46 5.47
C LEU A 43 -0.04 0.96 6.68
N ALA A 44 -1.16 0.26 6.46
CA ALA A 44 -1.96 -0.28 7.55
C ALA A 44 -1.16 -1.28 8.40
N VAL A 45 -0.40 -2.15 7.75
CA VAL A 45 0.48 -3.09 8.45
C VAL A 45 1.51 -2.34 9.28
N ASN A 46 2.11 -1.28 8.71
CA ASN A 46 3.10 -0.47 9.41
C ASN A 46 2.51 0.24 10.63
N ILE A 47 1.30 0.77 10.51
CA ILE A 47 0.62 1.40 11.64
C ILE A 47 0.46 0.39 12.77
N ASN A 48 0.06 -0.84 12.45
CA ASN A 48 -0.06 -1.89 13.45
C ASN A 48 1.27 -2.22 14.11
N LEU A 49 2.33 -2.37 13.32
CA LEU A 49 3.66 -2.72 13.85
C LEU A 49 4.18 -1.64 14.79
N VAL A 50 4.07 -0.38 14.39
CA VAL A 50 4.51 0.73 15.23
C VAL A 50 3.65 0.84 16.49
N SER A 51 2.33 0.70 16.36
CA SER A 51 1.42 0.80 17.49
C SER A 51 1.67 -0.28 18.52
N PHE A 52 1.85 -1.52 18.09
CA PHE A 52 2.19 -2.62 19.00
C PHE A 52 3.57 -2.43 19.61
N SER A 53 4.54 -1.96 18.83
CA SER A 53 5.88 -1.69 19.32
C SER A 53 5.87 -0.69 20.46
N ILE A 54 5.12 0.38 20.30
CA ILE A 54 5.01 1.42 21.36
C ILE A 54 4.28 0.85 22.56
N TYR A 55 3.17 0.15 22.35
CA TYR A 55 2.38 -0.42 23.43
C TYR A 55 3.19 -1.42 24.27
N LEU A 56 3.96 -2.28 23.60
CA LEU A 56 4.76 -3.31 24.25
C LEU A 56 6.14 -2.82 24.68
N GLN A 57 6.48 -1.57 24.38
CA GLN A 57 7.79 -0.99 24.64
C GLN A 57 8.93 -1.83 24.05
N ASN A 58 8.73 -2.28 22.81
CA ASN A 58 9.67 -3.16 22.10
C ASN A 58 9.97 -2.58 20.71
N LEU A 59 11.24 -2.29 20.45
CA LEU A 59 11.65 -1.64 19.20
C LEU A 59 11.59 -2.54 17.98
N VAL A 60 11.39 -3.84 18.14
CA VAL A 60 11.38 -4.79 17.02
C VAL A 60 10.34 -4.41 15.98
N GLY A 61 9.13 -3.99 16.40
CA GLY A 61 8.09 -3.57 15.47
C GLY A 61 8.47 -2.35 14.65
N GLN A 62 9.21 -1.42 15.25
CA GLN A 62 9.69 -0.22 14.53
C GLN A 62 10.78 -0.58 13.52
N VAL A 63 11.66 -1.50 13.86
CA VAL A 63 12.69 -1.99 12.94
C VAL A 63 12.04 -2.69 11.74
N PHE A 64 11.06 -3.56 11.96
CA PHE A 64 10.31 -4.19 10.88
C PHE A 64 9.61 -3.17 10.00
N THR A 65 9.05 -2.12 10.60
CA THR A 65 8.42 -1.04 9.83
C THR A 65 9.43 -0.39 8.88
N MET A 66 10.64 -0.15 9.32
CA MET A 66 11.68 0.42 8.46
C MET A 66 11.99 -0.49 7.28
N PHE A 67 12.08 -1.80 7.50
CA PHE A 67 12.29 -2.76 6.41
C PHE A 67 11.12 -2.76 5.43
N ILE A 68 9.89 -2.78 5.94
CA ILE A 68 8.70 -2.77 5.07
C ILE A 68 8.64 -1.49 4.25
N LEU A 69 8.94 -0.34 4.84
CA LEU A 69 8.97 0.93 4.11
C LEU A 69 10.04 0.93 3.03
N THR A 70 11.19 0.34 3.30
CA THR A 70 12.27 0.23 2.31
C THR A 70 11.82 -0.64 1.13
N VAL A 71 11.22 -1.78 1.40
CA VAL A 71 10.71 -2.68 0.36
C VAL A 71 9.59 -2.00 -0.42
N ALA A 72 8.66 -1.34 0.28
CA ALA A 72 7.56 -0.63 -0.36
C ALA A 72 8.06 0.49 -1.27
N ALA A 73 9.06 1.24 -0.84
CA ALA A 73 9.65 2.29 -1.66
C ALA A 73 10.30 1.71 -2.92
N ALA A 74 11.01 0.58 -2.78
CA ALA A 74 11.63 -0.09 -3.92
C ALA A 74 10.57 -0.61 -4.90
N GLU A 75 9.51 -1.22 -4.40
CA GLU A 75 8.40 -1.71 -5.24
C GLU A 75 7.71 -0.57 -5.96
N ALA A 76 7.45 0.54 -5.26
CA ALA A 76 6.84 1.71 -5.87
C ALA A 76 7.72 2.28 -6.98
N ALA A 77 9.02 2.37 -6.75
CA ALA A 77 9.95 2.87 -7.76
C ALA A 77 9.97 1.98 -9.00
N VAL A 78 10.04 0.66 -8.82
CA VAL A 78 10.01 -0.29 -9.94
C VAL A 78 8.66 -0.23 -10.65
N GLY A 79 7.56 -0.20 -9.90
CA GLY A 79 6.22 -0.12 -10.47
C GLY A 79 6.01 1.14 -11.29
N LEU A 80 6.46 2.29 -10.78
CA LEU A 80 6.37 3.55 -11.51
C LEU A 80 7.22 3.52 -12.77
N ALA A 81 8.41 2.92 -12.73
CA ALA A 81 9.27 2.79 -13.90
C ALA A 81 8.57 1.97 -14.99
N ILE A 82 7.94 0.86 -14.62
CA ILE A 82 7.19 0.03 -15.55
C ILE A 82 6.02 0.80 -16.15
N ILE A 83 5.27 1.52 -15.32
CA ILE A 83 4.12 2.31 -15.77
C ILE A 83 4.57 3.39 -16.76
N VAL A 84 5.68 4.06 -16.48
CA VAL A 84 6.23 5.10 -17.38
C VAL A 84 6.60 4.51 -18.72
N ILE A 85 7.23 3.33 -18.74
CA ILE A 85 7.60 2.65 -19.98
C ILE A 85 6.35 2.32 -20.80
N TYR A 86 5.33 1.74 -20.15
CA TYR A 86 4.06 1.44 -20.83
C TYR A 86 3.39 2.70 -21.36
N TYR A 87 3.38 3.75 -20.56
CA TYR A 87 2.77 5.02 -20.96
C TYR A 87 3.43 5.59 -22.22
N LYS A 88 4.77 5.60 -22.25
CA LYS A 88 5.51 6.10 -23.41
C LYS A 88 5.22 5.28 -24.67
N ASN A 89 5.06 3.97 -24.53
CA ASN A 89 4.89 3.07 -25.67
C ASN A 89 3.45 3.02 -26.15
N LYS A 90 2.48 3.16 -25.25
CA LYS A 90 1.06 2.91 -25.55
C LYS A 90 0.17 4.13 -25.39
N GLY A 91 0.66 5.19 -24.78
CA GLY A 91 -0.17 6.36 -24.47
C GLY A 91 -1.19 6.12 -23.38
N SER A 92 -1.13 4.99 -22.67
CA SER A 92 -2.06 4.64 -21.61
C SER A 92 -1.41 3.71 -20.60
N ILE A 93 -1.87 3.83 -19.34
CA ILE A 93 -1.44 2.94 -18.25
C ILE A 93 -2.59 2.07 -17.75
N ASN A 94 -3.66 1.99 -18.47
CA ASN A 94 -4.82 1.19 -18.10
C ASN A 94 -4.54 -0.29 -18.34
N VAL A 95 -4.80 -1.13 -17.34
CA VAL A 95 -4.57 -2.58 -17.41
C VAL A 95 -5.38 -3.21 -18.54
N GLU A 96 -6.57 -2.71 -18.80
CA GLU A 96 -7.43 -3.22 -19.86
C GLU A 96 -6.78 -3.06 -21.23
N GLN A 97 -6.11 -1.93 -21.47
CA GLN A 97 -5.36 -1.73 -22.70
C GLN A 97 -4.15 -2.65 -22.79
N ILE A 98 -3.47 -2.87 -21.68
CA ILE A 98 -2.36 -3.80 -21.62
C ILE A 98 -2.85 -5.20 -21.94
N SER A 99 -3.97 -5.61 -21.39
CA SER A 99 -4.57 -6.92 -21.66
C SER A 99 -4.99 -7.08 -23.11
N SER A 100 -5.51 -6.04 -23.74
CA SER A 100 -5.94 -6.09 -25.13
C SER A 100 -4.77 -6.31 -26.09
N LEU A 101 -3.56 -5.94 -25.69
CA LEU A 101 -2.37 -6.16 -26.50
C LEU A 101 -1.91 -7.62 -26.49
N GLN A 102 -2.31 -8.37 -25.48
CA GLN A 102 -1.94 -9.78 -25.33
C GLN A 102 -2.92 -10.72 -26.00
N GLY A 103 -4.08 -10.24 -26.23
CA GLY A 103 -5.14 -11.03 -26.78
C GLY A 103 -5.85 -10.41 -27.89
#